data_f4bb6ec3c49b20440ee8ec87446375f8
#
_entry.id   f4bb6ec3c49b20440ee8ec87446375f8
#
_cell.length_a   1.000
_cell.length_b   1.000
_cell.length_c   1.000
_cell.angle_alpha   90.00
_cell.angle_beta   90.00
_cell.angle_gamma   90.00
#
_symmetry.space_group_name_H-M   'P 1'
#
loop_
_entity.id
_entity.type
_entity.pdbx_description
1 polymer ?
#
loop_
_entity_poly.entity_id
_entity_poly.type
_entity_poly.pdbx_seq_one_letter_code
_entity_poly.pdbx_strand_id
1 'polypeptide(L)'
;MLILLFVTCSDFFIAKRIHRAPSTASRRAWLVLSVTIDLFLLCYFKYAYFFTDIVNNIFHVDCRVFDVFSWVGNMLTGTERFDVDRIVLPVGISFFTFQVISYTVDVYHRQVEPVKNILDFGFYVSFFPQLVAGPIVRASEFIPQLYKPYFLGRRQFGVAVFWILNGLAKKIILSDYLAVNFIDRVFDNPLLFSGFENLSALFCYSLQVYADFSGYTDIAIGVAMLMGFYLPQNFNSPYKAPNPANFWKRWHMSLSRWLQSYLYIPLGGNRNVTFGTYFWLGLISAIVLILSGSLWVTAVIVAAAVGILVAIRVTRQKPKRRKLLMGNLNSFITMLLGGLWHGASWNFMIWGGLNGIGMIIYKFWKEMSWHARMALTVIITVTLYVLTQRVPAPVFNLFFVWMMAIAIGTLVRYLYHFIRRGRNSRFANGVAGVWAIAQTFTFITFTRLFFRSGSNLDPAVANQEA
;
A
#
# COMPACT_ATOMS: atom_id res chain seq x y z
N MET A 1 -17.22 -18.36 1.16
CA MET A 1 -16.59 -19.67 1.37
C MET A 1 -16.32 -20.40 0.08
N LEU A 2 -17.28 -20.51 -0.85
CA LEU A 2 -17.10 -21.19 -2.14
C LEU A 2 -15.95 -20.64 -2.98
N ILE A 3 -15.76 -19.31 -3.00
CA ILE A 3 -14.67 -18.66 -3.75
C ILE A 3 -13.29 -19.06 -3.18
N LEU A 4 -13.16 -19.09 -1.87
CA LEU A 4 -11.92 -19.54 -1.21
C LEU A 4 -11.61 -21.01 -1.57
N LEU A 5 -12.61 -21.88 -1.60
CA LEU A 5 -12.46 -23.27 -2.01
C LEU A 5 -12.09 -23.36 -3.49
N PHE A 6 -12.73 -22.58 -4.36
CA PHE A 6 -12.45 -22.57 -5.79
C PHE A 6 -10.99 -22.14 -6.05
N VAL A 7 -10.54 -21.02 -5.46
CA VAL A 7 -9.17 -20.52 -5.59
C VAL A 7 -8.18 -21.55 -5.04
N THR A 8 -8.46 -22.12 -3.87
CA THR A 8 -7.61 -23.18 -3.27
C THR A 8 -7.46 -24.38 -4.21
N CYS A 9 -8.57 -24.88 -4.77
CA CYS A 9 -8.53 -26.01 -5.68
C CYS A 9 -7.81 -25.66 -6.99
N SER A 10 -8.14 -24.54 -7.63
CA SER A 10 -7.55 -24.12 -8.89
C SER A 10 -6.03 -24.00 -8.79
N ASP A 11 -5.54 -23.28 -7.79
CA ASP A 11 -4.09 -23.04 -7.64
C ASP A 11 -3.32 -24.27 -7.19
N PHE A 12 -3.91 -25.12 -6.37
CA PHE A 12 -3.32 -26.41 -6.05
C PHE A 12 -3.06 -27.25 -7.30
N PHE A 13 -4.05 -27.38 -8.20
CA PHE A 13 -3.89 -28.16 -9.42
C PHE A 13 -2.99 -27.46 -10.44
N ILE A 14 -3.13 -26.13 -10.60
CA ILE A 14 -2.29 -25.35 -11.52
C ILE A 14 -0.83 -25.38 -11.08
N ALA A 15 -0.52 -25.26 -9.80
CA ALA A 15 0.85 -25.35 -9.29
C ALA A 15 1.50 -26.71 -9.64
N LYS A 16 0.76 -27.80 -9.50
CA LYS A 16 1.24 -29.15 -9.93
C LYS A 16 1.46 -29.20 -11.46
N ARG A 17 0.62 -28.55 -12.27
CA ARG A 17 0.82 -28.44 -13.72
C ARG A 17 2.03 -27.59 -14.07
N ILE A 18 2.23 -26.46 -13.40
CA ILE A 18 3.43 -25.61 -13.55
C ILE A 18 4.70 -26.44 -13.31
N HIS A 19 4.73 -27.21 -12.22
CA HIS A 19 5.90 -28.01 -11.86
C HIS A 19 6.20 -29.12 -12.88
N ARG A 20 5.18 -29.82 -13.39
CA ARG A 20 5.29 -30.93 -14.33
C ARG A 20 5.41 -30.50 -15.79
N ALA A 21 5.17 -29.23 -16.10
CA ALA A 21 5.18 -28.77 -17.49
C ALA A 21 6.53 -28.96 -18.18
N PRO A 22 6.55 -29.53 -19.40
CA PRO A 22 7.78 -29.92 -20.08
C PRO A 22 8.58 -28.74 -20.62
N SER A 23 7.92 -27.63 -20.94
CA SER A 23 8.55 -26.44 -21.54
C SER A 23 8.34 -25.19 -20.72
N THR A 24 9.25 -24.23 -20.84
CA THR A 24 9.13 -22.90 -20.21
C THR A 24 7.89 -22.14 -20.67
N ALA A 25 7.50 -22.30 -21.95
CA ALA A 25 6.29 -21.69 -22.50
C ALA A 25 5.03 -22.25 -21.82
N SER A 26 4.92 -23.58 -21.68
CA SER A 26 3.80 -24.23 -20.99
C SER A 26 3.75 -23.84 -19.51
N ARG A 27 4.89 -23.79 -18.83
CA ARG A 27 4.97 -23.32 -17.43
C ARG A 27 4.46 -21.90 -17.29
N ARG A 28 4.88 -21.00 -18.21
CA ARG A 28 4.44 -19.62 -18.23
C ARG A 28 2.93 -19.49 -18.51
N ALA A 29 2.39 -20.29 -19.43
CA ALA A 29 0.97 -20.28 -19.72
C ALA A 29 0.13 -20.66 -18.48
N TRP A 30 0.51 -21.71 -17.76
CA TRP A 30 -0.17 -22.10 -16.52
C TRP A 30 -0.06 -21.04 -15.43
N LEU A 31 1.11 -20.38 -15.27
CA LEU A 31 1.25 -19.28 -14.33
C LEU A 31 0.34 -18.10 -14.69
N VAL A 32 0.33 -17.71 -15.97
CA VAL A 32 -0.53 -16.62 -16.45
C VAL A 32 -2.01 -16.94 -16.20
N LEU A 33 -2.43 -18.19 -16.44
CA LEU A 33 -3.80 -18.64 -16.16
C LEU A 33 -4.15 -18.49 -14.66
N SER A 34 -3.29 -18.98 -13.74
CA SER A 34 -3.52 -18.85 -12.29
C SER A 34 -3.67 -17.38 -11.89
N VAL A 35 -2.66 -16.56 -12.22
CA VAL A 35 -2.66 -15.13 -11.86
C VAL A 35 -3.86 -14.40 -12.47
N THR A 36 -4.28 -14.77 -13.69
CA THR A 36 -5.46 -14.17 -14.35
C THR A 36 -6.75 -14.53 -13.61
N ILE A 37 -6.94 -15.78 -13.20
CA ILE A 37 -8.10 -16.21 -12.41
C ILE A 37 -8.15 -15.45 -11.10
N ASP A 38 -7.04 -15.38 -10.36
CA ASP A 38 -6.97 -14.73 -9.06
C ASP A 38 -7.24 -13.23 -9.13
N LEU A 39 -6.62 -12.56 -10.11
CA LEU A 39 -6.83 -11.14 -10.34
C LEU A 39 -8.23 -10.84 -10.87
N PHE A 40 -8.81 -11.71 -11.71
CA PHE A 40 -10.18 -11.56 -12.18
C PHE A 40 -11.17 -11.61 -11.02
N LEU A 41 -11.05 -12.61 -10.13
CA LEU A 41 -11.90 -12.70 -8.94
C LEU A 41 -11.72 -11.49 -8.02
N LEU A 42 -10.47 -11.05 -7.79
CA LEU A 42 -10.22 -9.86 -7.01
C LEU A 42 -10.84 -8.61 -7.67
N CYS A 43 -10.71 -8.45 -8.98
CA CYS A 43 -11.31 -7.35 -9.74
C CYS A 43 -12.84 -7.40 -9.67
N TYR A 44 -13.42 -8.56 -9.86
CA TYR A 44 -14.87 -8.73 -9.81
C TYR A 44 -15.45 -8.38 -8.44
N PHE A 45 -14.92 -8.95 -7.36
CA PHE A 45 -15.51 -8.75 -6.02
C PHE A 45 -15.13 -7.41 -5.37
N LYS A 46 -13.96 -6.86 -5.68
CA LYS A 46 -13.47 -5.66 -4.99
C LYS A 46 -13.57 -4.39 -5.83
N TYR A 47 -13.41 -4.49 -7.15
CA TYR A 47 -13.28 -3.33 -8.02
C TYR A 47 -14.42 -3.18 -9.04
N ALA A 48 -15.46 -4.04 -9.02
CA ALA A 48 -16.55 -3.97 -9.99
C ALA A 48 -17.21 -2.58 -9.99
N TYR A 49 -17.60 -2.07 -8.84
CA TYR A 49 -18.20 -0.73 -8.71
C TYR A 49 -17.27 0.37 -9.23
N PHE A 50 -15.99 0.34 -8.83
CA PHE A 50 -15.00 1.31 -9.26
C PHE A 50 -14.78 1.33 -10.79
N PHE A 51 -14.77 0.17 -11.43
CA PHE A 51 -14.66 0.08 -12.88
C PHE A 51 -15.95 0.50 -13.58
N THR A 52 -17.10 0.17 -13.01
CA THR A 52 -18.41 0.61 -13.53
C THR A 52 -18.52 2.13 -13.50
N ASP A 53 -18.10 2.77 -12.41
CA ASP A 53 -18.02 4.23 -12.32
C ASP A 53 -17.12 4.83 -13.38
N ILE A 54 -15.94 4.28 -13.59
CA ILE A 54 -15.01 4.74 -14.63
C ILE A 54 -15.68 4.66 -16.01
N VAL A 55 -16.34 3.53 -16.31
CA VAL A 55 -17.05 3.33 -17.58
C VAL A 55 -18.19 4.34 -17.74
N ASN A 56 -19.02 4.52 -16.70
CA ASN A 56 -20.13 5.46 -16.70
C ASN A 56 -19.65 6.90 -16.95
N ASN A 57 -18.56 7.31 -16.27
CA ASN A 57 -17.99 8.64 -16.43
C ASN A 57 -17.35 8.88 -17.81
N ILE A 58 -16.71 7.85 -18.39
CA ILE A 58 -16.04 7.98 -19.70
C ILE A 58 -17.07 8.00 -20.85
N PHE A 59 -18.06 7.11 -20.79
CA PHE A 59 -18.99 6.91 -21.90
C PHE A 59 -20.33 7.59 -21.69
N HIS A 60 -20.53 8.27 -20.55
CA HIS A 60 -21.79 8.90 -20.17
C HIS A 60 -23.00 7.93 -20.24
N VAL A 61 -22.80 6.71 -19.74
CA VAL A 61 -23.79 5.65 -19.65
C VAL A 61 -24.18 5.40 -18.19
N ASP A 62 -25.29 4.76 -17.94
CA ASP A 62 -25.77 4.35 -16.61
C ASP A 62 -25.73 2.81 -16.52
N CYS A 63 -24.52 2.24 -16.54
CA CYS A 63 -24.33 0.82 -16.30
C CYS A 63 -24.44 0.53 -14.79
N ARG A 64 -25.13 -0.56 -14.44
CA ARG A 64 -25.24 -1.02 -13.06
C ARG A 64 -24.44 -2.29 -12.87
N VAL A 65 -23.98 -2.50 -11.66
CA VAL A 65 -23.27 -3.72 -11.29
C VAL A 65 -24.29 -4.86 -11.21
N PHE A 66 -23.94 -6.01 -11.78
CA PHE A 66 -24.75 -7.22 -11.76
C PHE A 66 -23.93 -8.39 -11.20
N ASP A 67 -24.44 -9.03 -10.15
CA ASP A 67 -23.77 -10.19 -9.55
C ASP A 67 -24.16 -11.49 -10.25
N VAL A 68 -23.28 -11.91 -11.16
CA VAL A 68 -23.43 -13.18 -11.91
C VAL A 68 -23.45 -14.40 -10.98
N PHE A 69 -22.71 -14.38 -9.86
CA PHE A 69 -22.68 -15.51 -8.93
C PHE A 69 -24.00 -15.63 -8.16
N SER A 70 -24.58 -14.50 -7.72
CA SER A 70 -25.92 -14.48 -7.11
C SER A 70 -27.00 -14.93 -8.10
N TRP A 71 -26.92 -14.49 -9.36
CA TRP A 71 -27.82 -14.93 -10.42
C TRP A 71 -27.73 -16.45 -10.68
N VAL A 72 -26.52 -16.98 -10.83
CA VAL A 72 -26.31 -18.44 -10.98
C VAL A 72 -26.81 -19.19 -9.74
N GLY A 73 -26.55 -18.67 -8.53
CA GLY A 73 -27.06 -19.26 -7.30
C GLY A 73 -28.58 -19.36 -7.24
N ASN A 74 -29.28 -18.28 -7.65
CA ASN A 74 -30.75 -18.26 -7.75
C ASN A 74 -31.26 -19.26 -8.79
N MET A 75 -30.61 -19.30 -9.95
CA MET A 75 -30.98 -20.27 -11.01
C MET A 75 -30.82 -21.73 -10.56
N LEU A 76 -29.73 -22.06 -9.87
CA LEU A 76 -29.47 -23.43 -9.41
C LEU A 76 -30.37 -23.86 -8.24
N THR A 77 -30.78 -22.91 -7.39
CA THR A 77 -31.62 -23.19 -6.22
C THR A 77 -33.13 -23.03 -6.51
N GLY A 78 -33.49 -22.47 -7.67
CA GLY A 78 -34.88 -22.14 -8.00
C GLY A 78 -35.49 -21.08 -7.07
N THR A 79 -34.64 -20.18 -6.50
CA THR A 79 -35.06 -19.15 -5.53
C THR A 79 -34.51 -17.79 -5.94
N GLU A 80 -35.08 -16.71 -5.38
CA GLU A 80 -34.57 -15.33 -5.50
C GLU A 80 -33.93 -14.85 -4.20
N ARG A 81 -33.21 -15.74 -3.52
CA ARG A 81 -32.61 -15.44 -2.20
C ARG A 81 -31.38 -14.55 -2.27
N PHE A 82 -30.67 -14.58 -3.40
CA PHE A 82 -29.43 -13.83 -3.56
C PHE A 82 -29.71 -12.54 -4.33
N ASP A 83 -29.28 -11.42 -3.77
CA ASP A 83 -29.39 -10.11 -4.40
C ASP A 83 -28.44 -10.04 -5.60
N VAL A 84 -28.97 -9.86 -6.79
CA VAL A 84 -28.20 -9.78 -8.04
C VAL A 84 -27.67 -8.39 -8.32
N ASP A 85 -28.19 -7.36 -7.66
CA ASP A 85 -27.79 -5.96 -7.83
C ASP A 85 -26.65 -5.58 -6.86
N ARG A 86 -26.22 -6.53 -6.01
CA ARG A 86 -25.20 -6.28 -4.99
C ARG A 86 -24.10 -7.35 -4.95
N ILE A 87 -22.86 -6.96 -5.30
CA ILE A 87 -21.70 -7.82 -5.12
C ILE A 87 -21.22 -7.72 -3.66
N VAL A 88 -21.25 -8.84 -2.95
CA VAL A 88 -20.75 -8.94 -1.58
C VAL A 88 -19.28 -9.30 -1.57
N LEU A 89 -18.46 -8.44 -0.97
CA LEU A 89 -17.00 -8.64 -0.87
C LEU A 89 -16.68 -9.85 0.05
N PRO A 90 -16.04 -10.92 -0.45
CA PRO A 90 -15.62 -12.03 0.39
C PRO A 90 -14.55 -11.62 1.39
N VAL A 91 -14.75 -12.01 2.64
CA VAL A 91 -13.78 -11.72 3.72
C VAL A 91 -12.41 -12.29 3.38
N GLY A 92 -11.38 -11.45 3.48
CA GLY A 92 -9.98 -11.84 3.25
C GLY A 92 -9.57 -12.00 1.80
N ILE A 93 -10.41 -11.70 0.80
CA ILE A 93 -10.09 -11.91 -0.62
C ILE A 93 -8.75 -11.29 -1.02
N SER A 94 -8.45 -10.08 -0.58
CA SER A 94 -7.19 -9.39 -0.87
C SER A 94 -5.97 -10.10 -0.29
N PHE A 95 -6.12 -10.77 0.86
CA PHE A 95 -5.05 -11.48 1.55
C PHE A 95 -4.80 -12.85 0.96
N PHE A 96 -5.85 -13.68 0.82
CA PHE A 96 -5.65 -15.01 0.26
C PHE A 96 -5.25 -14.97 -1.22
N THR A 97 -5.73 -14.01 -2.02
CA THR A 97 -5.25 -13.79 -3.40
C THR A 97 -3.74 -13.57 -3.43
N PHE A 98 -3.19 -12.75 -2.55
CA PHE A 98 -1.75 -12.54 -2.48
C PHE A 98 -0.99 -13.78 -2.03
N GLN A 99 -1.57 -14.59 -1.15
CA GLN A 99 -0.96 -15.86 -0.72
C GLN A 99 -0.86 -16.86 -1.87
N VAL A 100 -1.97 -17.09 -2.61
CA VAL A 100 -2.00 -18.07 -3.70
C VAL A 100 -1.15 -17.60 -4.89
N ILE A 101 -1.18 -16.32 -5.27
CA ILE A 101 -0.29 -15.76 -6.30
C ILE A 101 1.18 -15.98 -5.92
N SER A 102 1.56 -15.67 -4.66
CA SER A 102 2.94 -15.88 -4.24
C SER A 102 3.36 -17.35 -4.30
N TYR A 103 2.48 -18.27 -3.93
CA TYR A 103 2.73 -19.69 -4.01
C TYR A 103 2.93 -20.17 -5.46
N THR A 104 2.03 -19.83 -6.39
CA THR A 104 2.14 -20.26 -7.79
C THR A 104 3.37 -19.65 -8.48
N VAL A 105 3.72 -18.40 -8.16
CA VAL A 105 4.95 -17.75 -8.64
C VAL A 105 6.21 -18.43 -8.07
N ASP A 106 6.23 -18.75 -6.77
CA ASP A 106 7.35 -19.42 -6.13
C ASP A 106 7.56 -20.85 -6.69
N VAL A 107 6.47 -21.59 -6.97
CA VAL A 107 6.53 -22.88 -7.68
C VAL A 107 7.04 -22.71 -9.11
N TYR A 108 6.61 -21.68 -9.84
CA TYR A 108 7.11 -21.38 -11.18
C TYR A 108 8.63 -21.13 -11.17
N HIS A 109 9.15 -20.40 -10.18
CA HIS A 109 10.58 -20.14 -10.02
C HIS A 109 11.33 -21.30 -9.39
N ARG A 110 10.67 -22.41 -9.06
CA ARG A 110 11.24 -23.58 -8.38
C ARG A 110 11.86 -23.27 -7.00
N GLN A 111 11.30 -22.26 -6.33
CA GLN A 111 11.70 -21.89 -4.97
C GLN A 111 10.95 -22.73 -3.93
N VAL A 112 9.80 -23.28 -4.30
CA VAL A 112 8.94 -24.13 -3.47
C VAL A 112 8.47 -25.31 -4.31
N GLU A 113 8.50 -26.51 -3.73
CA GLU A 113 7.86 -27.70 -4.31
C GLU A 113 6.32 -27.60 -4.14
N PRO A 114 5.54 -28.11 -5.13
CA PRO A 114 4.10 -28.13 -4.99
C PRO A 114 3.67 -28.94 -3.76
N VAL A 115 2.74 -28.40 -3.00
CA VAL A 115 2.16 -29.06 -1.84
C VAL A 115 1.50 -30.36 -2.26
N LYS A 116 1.80 -31.46 -1.56
CA LYS A 116 1.33 -32.82 -1.92
C LYS A 116 -0.17 -32.99 -1.66
N ASN A 117 -0.63 -32.50 -0.50
CA ASN A 117 -1.99 -32.67 -0.01
C ASN A 117 -2.80 -31.35 -0.15
N ILE A 118 -3.98 -31.44 -0.72
CA ILE A 118 -4.89 -30.28 -0.86
C ILE A 118 -5.35 -29.73 0.48
N LEU A 119 -5.47 -30.58 1.51
CA LEU A 119 -5.86 -30.13 2.85
C LEU A 119 -4.78 -29.25 3.51
N ASP A 120 -3.49 -29.58 3.32
CA ASP A 120 -2.38 -28.77 3.81
C ASP A 120 -2.35 -27.41 3.11
N PHE A 121 -2.60 -27.38 1.81
CA PHE A 121 -2.70 -26.14 1.06
C PHE A 121 -3.93 -25.33 1.47
N GLY A 122 -5.08 -25.98 1.62
CA GLY A 122 -6.32 -25.35 2.09
C GLY A 122 -6.16 -24.76 3.50
N PHE A 123 -5.49 -25.48 4.39
CA PHE A 123 -5.18 -24.97 5.73
C PHE A 123 -4.32 -23.71 5.67
N TYR A 124 -3.27 -23.70 4.82
CA TYR A 124 -2.42 -22.51 4.63
C TYR A 124 -3.22 -21.30 4.14
N VAL A 125 -4.08 -21.49 3.14
CA VAL A 125 -4.86 -20.39 2.54
C VAL A 125 -5.95 -19.89 3.48
N SER A 126 -6.57 -20.79 4.25
CA SER A 126 -7.69 -20.47 5.17
C SER A 126 -7.28 -20.24 6.61
N PHE A 127 -5.97 -20.18 6.93
CA PHE A 127 -5.48 -20.01 8.29
C PHE A 127 -6.00 -18.70 8.92
N PHE A 128 -7.01 -18.82 9.79
CA PHE A 128 -7.83 -17.70 10.24
C PHE A 128 -7.07 -16.55 10.92
N PRO A 129 -5.97 -16.78 11.68
CA PRO A 129 -5.28 -15.65 12.32
C PRO A 129 -4.71 -14.63 11.32
N GLN A 130 -4.34 -15.07 10.11
CA GLN A 130 -3.79 -14.20 9.08
C GLN A 130 -4.79 -13.77 8.01
N LEU A 131 -5.95 -14.46 7.89
CA LEU A 131 -6.83 -14.39 6.73
C LEU A 131 -7.43 -13.00 6.48
N VAL A 132 -7.75 -12.23 7.52
CA VAL A 132 -8.46 -10.94 7.38
C VAL A 132 -7.50 -9.75 7.29
N ALA A 133 -6.58 -9.60 8.23
CA ALA A 133 -5.65 -8.49 8.34
C ALA A 133 -4.31 -8.88 9.00
N GLY A 134 -3.99 -10.17 9.03
CA GLY A 134 -2.73 -10.67 9.60
C GLY A 134 -1.52 -10.41 8.68
N PRO A 135 -0.32 -10.85 9.08
CA PRO A 135 0.84 -10.81 8.22
C PRO A 135 0.64 -11.66 6.96
N ILE A 136 1.00 -11.15 5.79
CA ILE A 136 1.00 -11.93 4.54
C ILE A 136 2.19 -12.89 4.59
N VAL A 137 1.91 -14.18 4.76
CA VAL A 137 2.92 -15.23 4.92
C VAL A 137 3.08 -16.01 3.63
N ARG A 138 4.32 -16.34 3.28
CA ARG A 138 4.62 -17.16 2.10
C ARG A 138 4.45 -18.64 2.40
N ALA A 139 4.09 -19.41 1.39
CA ALA A 139 3.99 -20.87 1.49
C ALA A 139 5.31 -21.50 1.97
N SER A 140 6.45 -20.99 1.51
CA SER A 140 7.80 -21.41 1.94
C SER A 140 8.09 -21.24 3.43
N GLU A 141 7.44 -20.26 4.07
CA GLU A 141 7.61 -19.97 5.50
C GLU A 141 6.58 -20.73 6.37
N PHE A 142 5.38 -20.97 5.84
CA PHE A 142 4.26 -21.54 6.60
C PHE A 142 4.17 -23.05 6.49
N ILE A 143 4.17 -23.60 5.26
CA ILE A 143 3.91 -25.02 5.01
C ILE A 143 4.90 -25.97 5.73
N PRO A 144 6.21 -25.67 5.82
CA PRO A 144 7.11 -26.51 6.61
C PRO A 144 6.77 -26.63 8.10
N GLN A 145 5.98 -25.66 8.62
CA GLN A 145 5.58 -25.70 10.03
C GLN A 145 4.47 -26.72 10.29
N LEU A 146 3.67 -27.08 9.27
CA LEU A 146 2.62 -28.09 9.37
C LEU A 146 3.17 -29.48 9.74
N TYR A 147 4.39 -29.77 9.34
CA TYR A 147 5.03 -31.07 9.55
C TYR A 147 5.94 -31.13 10.79
N LYS A 148 5.97 -30.03 11.56
CA LYS A 148 6.70 -29.99 12.83
C LYS A 148 5.81 -30.51 13.96
N PRO A 149 6.35 -31.26 14.90
CA PRO A 149 5.59 -31.68 16.07
C PRO A 149 5.13 -30.44 16.86
N TYR A 150 3.88 -30.46 17.28
CA TYR A 150 3.34 -29.40 18.13
C TYR A 150 4.04 -29.42 19.48
N PHE A 151 4.55 -28.26 19.87
CA PHE A 151 5.14 -28.05 21.18
C PHE A 151 4.83 -26.62 21.67
N LEU A 152 4.21 -26.54 22.83
CA LEU A 152 3.94 -25.26 23.50
C LEU A 152 4.55 -25.27 24.90
N GLY A 153 5.79 -24.83 25.00
CA GLY A 153 6.45 -24.68 26.29
C GLY A 153 5.94 -23.48 27.09
N ARG A 154 6.18 -23.48 28.40
CA ARG A 154 5.72 -22.40 29.31
C ARG A 154 6.16 -20.99 28.86
N ARG A 155 7.37 -20.87 28.30
CA ARG A 155 7.89 -19.60 27.78
C ARG A 155 7.14 -19.15 26.53
N GLN A 156 6.90 -20.05 25.56
CA GLN A 156 6.14 -19.75 24.33
C GLN A 156 4.71 -19.35 24.68
N PHE A 157 4.06 -20.04 25.60
CA PHE A 157 2.74 -19.67 26.10
C PHE A 157 2.74 -18.24 26.67
N GLY A 158 3.67 -17.91 27.57
CA GLY A 158 3.76 -16.56 28.15
C GLY A 158 3.99 -15.47 27.11
N VAL A 159 4.85 -15.74 26.11
CA VAL A 159 5.08 -14.81 25.00
C VAL A 159 3.83 -14.66 24.12
N ALA A 160 3.13 -15.74 23.81
CA ALA A 160 1.88 -15.70 23.03
C ALA A 160 0.79 -14.87 23.72
N VAL A 161 0.59 -15.12 25.02
CA VAL A 161 -0.36 -14.33 25.82
C VAL A 161 0.04 -12.86 25.88
N PHE A 162 1.34 -12.55 26.03
CA PHE A 162 1.85 -11.16 25.98
C PHE A 162 1.51 -10.48 24.65
N TRP A 163 1.69 -11.17 23.50
CA TRP A 163 1.32 -10.62 22.19
C TRP A 163 -0.18 -10.33 22.10
N ILE A 164 -1.03 -11.25 22.57
CA ILE A 164 -2.49 -11.07 22.56
C ILE A 164 -2.89 -9.86 23.43
N LEU A 165 -2.40 -9.79 24.66
CA LEU A 165 -2.73 -8.69 25.58
C LEU A 165 -2.23 -7.34 25.08
N ASN A 166 -1.01 -7.29 24.53
CA ASN A 166 -0.46 -6.09 23.92
C ASN A 166 -1.29 -5.64 22.70
N GLY A 167 -1.74 -6.59 21.89
CA GLY A 167 -2.61 -6.32 20.76
C GLY A 167 -3.99 -5.80 21.19
N LEU A 168 -4.60 -6.42 22.19
CA LEU A 168 -5.88 -5.96 22.78
C LEU A 168 -5.75 -4.55 23.37
N ALA A 169 -4.67 -4.26 24.09
CA ALA A 169 -4.43 -2.92 24.64
C ALA A 169 -4.33 -1.88 23.54
N LYS A 170 -3.62 -2.16 22.46
CA LYS A 170 -3.54 -1.26 21.29
C LYS A 170 -4.90 -1.08 20.64
N LYS A 171 -5.66 -2.16 20.43
CA LYS A 171 -6.96 -2.10 19.77
C LYS A 171 -7.97 -1.35 20.62
N ILE A 172 -8.18 -1.75 21.87
CA ILE A 172 -9.26 -1.23 22.70
C ILE A 172 -8.92 0.17 23.25
N ILE A 173 -7.70 0.34 23.82
CA ILE A 173 -7.35 1.57 24.55
C ILE A 173 -6.87 2.66 23.61
N LEU A 174 -6.01 2.34 22.62
CA LEU A 174 -5.45 3.36 21.76
C LEU A 174 -6.27 3.58 20.48
N SER A 175 -6.77 2.51 19.84
CA SER A 175 -7.49 2.65 18.59
C SER A 175 -8.95 3.02 18.82
N ASP A 176 -9.75 2.14 19.40
CA ASP A 176 -11.20 2.29 19.45
C ASP A 176 -11.61 3.45 20.36
N TYR A 177 -10.93 3.61 21.50
CA TYR A 177 -11.22 4.72 22.41
C TYR A 177 -10.94 6.09 21.78
N LEU A 178 -9.80 6.26 21.07
CA LEU A 178 -9.49 7.51 20.36
C LEU A 178 -10.43 7.75 19.20
N ALA A 179 -10.80 6.70 18.45
CA ALA A 179 -11.72 6.79 17.34
C ALA A 179 -13.05 7.37 17.78
N VAL A 180 -13.74 6.68 18.68
CA VAL A 180 -15.12 7.00 19.09
C VAL A 180 -15.20 8.31 19.89
N ASN A 181 -14.21 8.61 20.74
CA ASN A 181 -14.30 9.75 21.65
C ASN A 181 -13.76 11.07 21.04
N PHE A 182 -12.92 11.00 20.01
CA PHE A 182 -12.32 12.20 19.46
C PHE A 182 -12.31 12.22 17.93
N ILE A 183 -11.70 11.23 17.28
CA ILE A 183 -11.34 11.31 15.86
C ILE A 183 -12.59 11.35 14.98
N ASP A 184 -13.52 10.41 15.18
CA ASP A 184 -14.73 10.30 14.35
C ASP A 184 -15.65 11.52 14.56
N ARG A 185 -15.78 12.00 15.80
CA ARG A 185 -16.57 13.20 16.11
C ARG A 185 -16.05 14.43 15.37
N VAL A 186 -14.73 14.61 15.29
CA VAL A 186 -14.12 15.75 14.59
C VAL A 186 -14.26 15.60 13.09
N PHE A 187 -14.03 14.39 12.54
CA PHE A 187 -14.07 14.19 11.09
C PHE A 187 -15.49 14.12 10.51
N ASP A 188 -16.47 13.69 11.31
CA ASP A 188 -17.86 13.69 10.87
C ASP A 188 -18.43 15.12 10.76
N ASN A 189 -17.93 16.06 11.56
CA ASN A 189 -18.39 17.45 11.57
C ASN A 189 -17.22 18.44 11.70
N PRO A 190 -16.29 18.52 10.75
CA PRO A 190 -15.04 19.27 10.89
C PRO A 190 -15.24 20.79 11.05
N LEU A 191 -16.37 21.31 10.58
CA LEU A 191 -16.69 22.73 10.68
C LEU A 191 -17.10 23.17 12.10
N LEU A 192 -17.47 22.24 12.97
CA LEU A 192 -17.81 22.52 14.37
C LEU A 192 -16.57 22.63 15.27
N PHE A 193 -15.42 22.26 14.76
CA PHE A 193 -14.17 22.21 15.53
C PHE A 193 -13.15 23.23 15.02
N SER A 194 -12.31 23.71 15.91
CA SER A 194 -11.20 24.62 15.58
C SER A 194 -10.19 23.94 14.64
N GLY A 195 -9.41 24.74 13.92
CA GLY A 195 -8.32 24.23 13.08
C GLY A 195 -7.28 23.43 13.86
N PHE A 196 -7.06 23.74 15.15
CA PHE A 196 -6.18 22.99 16.02
C PHE A 196 -6.74 21.59 16.35
N GLU A 197 -8.04 21.50 16.64
CA GLU A 197 -8.71 20.21 16.90
C GLU A 197 -8.71 19.33 15.66
N ASN A 198 -9.03 19.88 14.49
CA ASN A 198 -8.96 19.18 13.22
C ASN A 198 -7.54 18.65 12.93
N LEU A 199 -6.51 19.48 13.15
CA LEU A 199 -5.13 19.06 12.99
C LEU A 199 -4.74 17.96 13.99
N SER A 200 -5.16 18.12 15.25
CA SER A 200 -4.92 17.12 16.31
C SER A 200 -5.59 15.78 15.98
N ALA A 201 -6.85 15.83 15.50
CA ALA A 201 -7.56 14.62 15.08
C ALA A 201 -6.84 13.89 13.95
N LEU A 202 -6.23 14.61 12.99
CA LEU A 202 -5.45 14.02 11.92
C LEU A 202 -4.19 13.30 12.44
N PHE A 203 -3.47 13.88 13.41
CA PHE A 203 -2.33 13.22 14.05
C PHE A 203 -2.77 12.01 14.89
N CYS A 204 -3.87 12.14 15.65
CA CYS A 204 -4.46 11.04 16.39
C CYS A 204 -4.94 9.92 15.47
N TYR A 205 -5.51 10.22 14.31
CA TYR A 205 -5.88 9.23 13.30
C TYR A 205 -4.69 8.40 12.81
N SER A 206 -3.52 9.03 12.64
CA SER A 206 -2.31 8.28 12.31
C SER A 206 -1.94 7.28 13.40
N LEU A 207 -2.07 7.66 14.68
CA LEU A 207 -1.83 6.76 15.81
C LEU A 207 -2.89 5.67 15.90
N GLN A 208 -4.17 6.01 15.66
CA GLN A 208 -5.28 5.07 15.62
C GLN A 208 -5.04 3.97 14.60
N VAL A 209 -4.78 4.33 13.32
CA VAL A 209 -4.54 3.33 12.25
C VAL A 209 -3.35 2.43 12.58
N TYR A 210 -2.31 2.96 13.22
CA TYR A 210 -1.18 2.15 13.68
C TYR A 210 -1.59 1.20 14.81
N ALA A 211 -2.31 1.70 15.80
CA ALA A 211 -2.73 0.92 16.96
C ALA A 211 -3.72 -0.18 16.55
N ASP A 212 -4.67 0.14 15.66
CA ASP A 212 -5.65 -0.80 15.12
C ASP A 212 -4.97 -1.96 14.39
N PHE A 213 -4.19 -1.63 13.37
CA PHE A 213 -3.59 -2.65 12.51
C PHE A 213 -2.44 -3.42 13.20
N SER A 214 -1.60 -2.74 13.99
CA SER A 214 -0.56 -3.44 14.76
C SER A 214 -1.16 -4.27 15.90
N GLY A 215 -2.25 -3.82 16.50
CA GLY A 215 -2.97 -4.55 17.53
C GLY A 215 -3.56 -5.86 16.98
N TYR A 216 -4.26 -5.80 15.84
CA TYR A 216 -4.74 -7.00 15.16
C TYR A 216 -3.60 -7.97 14.83
N THR A 217 -2.50 -7.45 14.26
CA THR A 217 -1.33 -8.27 13.91
C THR A 217 -0.71 -8.95 15.14
N ASP A 218 -0.61 -8.23 16.25
CA ASP A 218 -0.07 -8.78 17.50
C ASP A 218 -0.95 -9.91 18.03
N ILE A 219 -2.29 -9.73 18.02
CA ILE A 219 -3.26 -10.79 18.38
C ILE A 219 -3.08 -11.99 17.45
N ALA A 220 -3.01 -11.76 16.12
CA ALA A 220 -2.83 -12.83 15.15
C ALA A 220 -1.54 -13.64 15.39
N ILE A 221 -0.42 -12.97 15.70
CA ILE A 221 0.85 -13.60 16.03
C ILE A 221 0.70 -14.44 17.31
N GLY A 222 0.11 -13.89 18.36
CA GLY A 222 -0.07 -14.59 19.62
C GLY A 222 -0.97 -15.82 19.49
N VAL A 223 -2.12 -15.70 18.79
CA VAL A 223 -3.04 -16.81 18.53
C VAL A 223 -2.35 -17.90 17.69
N ALA A 224 -1.64 -17.54 16.65
CA ALA A 224 -0.88 -18.48 15.83
C ALA A 224 0.17 -19.23 16.69
N MET A 225 0.89 -18.52 17.58
CA MET A 225 1.86 -19.15 18.48
C MET A 225 1.22 -20.17 19.43
N LEU A 226 0.00 -19.90 19.95
CA LEU A 226 -0.74 -20.88 20.76
C LEU A 226 -1.08 -22.14 19.95
N MET A 227 -1.27 -22.01 18.63
CA MET A 227 -1.51 -23.12 17.71
C MET A 227 -0.23 -23.80 17.23
N GLY A 228 0.96 -23.35 17.65
CA GLY A 228 2.26 -23.89 17.23
C GLY A 228 2.82 -23.28 15.95
N PHE A 229 2.22 -22.19 15.42
CA PHE A 229 2.67 -21.52 14.19
C PHE A 229 3.30 -20.17 14.49
N TYR A 230 4.37 -19.84 13.77
CA TYR A 230 5.09 -18.58 13.89
C TYR A 230 4.81 -17.70 12.68
N LEU A 231 4.17 -16.56 12.91
CA LEU A 231 3.94 -15.53 11.91
C LEU A 231 5.02 -14.44 12.00
N PRO A 232 5.42 -13.82 10.88
CA PRO A 232 6.41 -12.75 10.89
C PRO A 232 5.84 -11.46 11.48
N GLN A 233 6.71 -10.67 12.12
CA GLN A 233 6.34 -9.32 12.55
C GLN A 233 5.99 -8.42 11.34
N ASN A 234 4.96 -7.60 11.52
CA ASN A 234 4.45 -6.71 10.48
C ASN A 234 4.81 -5.22 10.71
N PHE A 235 5.19 -4.87 11.94
CA PHE A 235 5.53 -3.51 12.34
C PHE A 235 6.80 -3.46 13.20
N ASN A 236 7.62 -2.40 12.97
CA ASN A 236 8.82 -2.14 13.75
C ASN A 236 8.95 -0.64 14.04
N SER A 237 8.13 -0.12 14.97
CA SER A 237 8.13 1.31 15.35
C SER A 237 8.19 2.25 14.14
N PRO A 238 7.22 2.21 13.22
CA PRO A 238 7.30 2.91 11.93
C PRO A 238 7.38 4.43 12.08
N TYR A 239 6.78 5.01 13.11
CA TYR A 239 6.83 6.46 13.35
C TYR A 239 8.16 6.96 13.94
N LYS A 240 9.10 6.06 14.22
CA LYS A 240 10.51 6.42 14.49
C LYS A 240 11.37 6.46 13.22
N ALA A 241 10.75 6.37 12.05
CA ALA A 241 11.47 6.40 10.78
C ALA A 241 11.94 7.82 10.44
N PRO A 242 13.24 8.02 10.11
CA PRO A 242 13.77 9.33 9.75
C PRO A 242 13.54 9.75 8.29
N ASN A 243 12.84 8.93 7.51
CA ASN A 243 12.47 9.21 6.12
C ASN A 243 11.39 8.25 5.61
N PRO A 244 10.64 8.62 4.55
CA PRO A 244 9.56 7.80 4.02
C PRO A 244 9.99 6.39 3.57
N ALA A 245 11.19 6.24 3.00
CA ALA A 245 11.67 4.91 2.58
C ALA A 245 11.96 3.98 3.78
N ASN A 246 12.41 4.54 4.91
CA ASN A 246 12.60 3.78 6.15
C ASN A 246 11.25 3.49 6.83
N PHE A 247 10.26 4.38 6.70
CA PHE A 247 8.90 4.14 7.18
C PHE A 247 8.31 2.87 6.55
N TRP A 248 8.34 2.72 5.24
CA TRP A 248 7.82 1.55 4.52
C TRP A 248 8.59 0.25 4.78
N LYS A 249 9.82 0.33 5.30
CA LYS A 249 10.56 -0.85 5.81
C LYS A 249 10.13 -1.28 7.21
N ARG A 250 9.32 -0.49 7.90
CA ARG A 250 8.87 -0.69 9.27
C ARG A 250 7.35 -0.80 9.40
N TRP A 251 6.62 -0.36 8.38
CA TRP A 251 5.17 -0.40 8.25
C TRP A 251 4.76 -1.53 7.33
N HIS A 252 3.83 -2.38 7.79
CA HIS A 252 3.26 -3.49 6.99
C HIS A 252 4.35 -4.27 6.23
N MET A 253 5.33 -4.78 6.98
CA MET A 253 6.57 -5.33 6.41
C MET A 253 6.31 -6.55 5.52
N SER A 254 5.28 -7.35 5.83
CA SER A 254 4.91 -8.50 5.01
C SER A 254 4.40 -8.07 3.62
N LEU A 255 3.51 -7.06 3.56
CA LEU A 255 3.05 -6.47 2.29
C LEU A 255 4.21 -5.83 1.51
N SER A 256 5.06 -5.07 2.19
CA SER A 256 6.22 -4.43 1.55
C SER A 256 7.15 -5.47 0.91
N ARG A 257 7.39 -6.60 1.58
CA ARG A 257 8.17 -7.73 1.03
C ARG A 257 7.46 -8.41 -0.13
N TRP A 258 6.12 -8.57 -0.04
CA TRP A 258 5.33 -9.14 -1.12
C TRP A 258 5.38 -8.26 -2.37
N LEU A 259 5.07 -6.96 -2.24
CA LEU A 259 5.13 -5.99 -3.33
C LEU A 259 6.52 -5.91 -3.96
N GLN A 260 7.57 -5.99 -3.13
CA GLN A 260 8.94 -6.01 -3.64
C GLN A 260 9.22 -7.24 -4.50
N SER A 261 8.82 -8.43 -4.07
CA SER A 261 9.15 -9.69 -4.73
C SER A 261 8.29 -9.96 -5.95
N TYR A 262 6.99 -9.69 -5.88
CA TYR A 262 6.04 -10.11 -6.90
C TYR A 262 5.54 -8.98 -7.80
N LEU A 263 5.88 -7.71 -7.49
CA LEU A 263 5.55 -6.57 -8.34
C LEU A 263 6.78 -5.75 -8.73
N TYR A 264 7.54 -5.22 -7.76
CA TYR A 264 8.68 -4.34 -8.03
C TYR A 264 9.80 -5.03 -8.82
N ILE A 265 10.20 -6.24 -8.42
CA ILE A 265 11.26 -7.00 -9.11
C ILE A 265 10.81 -7.41 -10.52
N PRO A 266 9.61 -7.96 -10.75
CA PRO A 266 9.11 -8.26 -12.10
C PRO A 266 8.98 -7.04 -13.01
N LEU A 267 8.68 -5.85 -12.48
CA LEU A 267 8.72 -4.60 -13.24
C LEU A 267 10.14 -4.20 -13.68
N GLY A 268 11.18 -4.90 -13.23
CA GLY A 268 12.59 -4.65 -13.54
C GLY A 268 13.39 -4.09 -12.37
N GLY A 269 12.76 -3.80 -11.25
CA GLY A 269 13.38 -3.30 -10.02
C GLY A 269 14.16 -2.01 -10.26
N ASN A 270 15.43 -1.99 -9.83
CA ASN A 270 16.34 -0.86 -10.06
C ASN A 270 17.30 -1.06 -11.24
N ARG A 271 17.13 -2.15 -12.01
CA ARG A 271 18.03 -2.49 -13.12
C ARG A 271 17.49 -2.04 -14.45
N ASN A 272 16.24 -2.36 -14.74
CA ASN A 272 15.61 -2.14 -16.03
C ASN A 272 14.16 -1.65 -15.91
N VAL A 273 13.57 -1.28 -17.05
CA VAL A 273 12.12 -1.22 -17.27
C VAL A 273 11.71 -2.40 -18.12
N THR A 274 10.58 -2.99 -17.80
CA THR A 274 10.00 -4.09 -18.57
C THR A 274 8.76 -3.61 -19.31
N PHE A 275 8.17 -4.48 -20.14
CA PHE A 275 6.86 -4.21 -20.74
C PHE A 275 5.82 -3.81 -19.69
N GLY A 276 5.82 -4.46 -18.52
CA GLY A 276 4.89 -4.14 -17.43
C GLY A 276 5.01 -2.70 -16.94
N THR A 277 6.23 -2.13 -16.89
CA THR A 277 6.43 -0.72 -16.52
C THR A 277 5.74 0.22 -17.52
N TYR A 278 5.94 0.00 -18.83
CA TYR A 278 5.31 0.81 -19.86
C TYR A 278 3.80 0.62 -19.91
N PHE A 279 3.33 -0.61 -19.74
CA PHE A 279 1.90 -0.94 -19.68
C PHE A 279 1.19 -0.15 -18.55
N TRP A 280 1.71 -0.22 -17.33
CA TRP A 280 1.10 0.47 -16.21
C TRP A 280 1.17 1.99 -16.33
N LEU A 281 2.28 2.53 -16.80
CA LEU A 281 2.39 3.98 -17.06
C LEU A 281 1.40 4.41 -18.13
N GLY A 282 1.31 3.67 -19.23
CA GLY A 282 0.38 3.96 -20.32
C GLY A 282 -1.08 3.88 -19.85
N LEU A 283 -1.44 2.81 -19.17
CA LEU A 283 -2.81 2.61 -18.67
C LEU A 283 -3.23 3.71 -17.68
N ILE A 284 -2.40 3.99 -16.67
CA ILE A 284 -2.70 5.02 -15.67
C ILE A 284 -2.79 6.40 -16.34
N SER A 285 -1.86 6.71 -17.24
CA SER A 285 -1.89 7.98 -17.99
C SER A 285 -3.15 8.09 -18.84
N ALA A 286 -3.53 7.04 -19.55
CA ALA A 286 -4.75 7.02 -20.37
C ALA A 286 -6.01 7.25 -19.53
N ILE A 287 -6.15 6.55 -18.41
CA ILE A 287 -7.29 6.72 -17.51
C ILE A 287 -7.37 8.17 -17.00
N VAL A 288 -6.24 8.73 -16.51
CA VAL A 288 -6.23 10.11 -16.01
C VAL A 288 -6.53 11.13 -17.12
N LEU A 289 -6.01 10.90 -18.34
CA LEU A 289 -6.29 11.77 -19.49
C LEU A 289 -7.79 11.79 -19.84
N ILE A 290 -8.40 10.61 -19.91
CA ILE A 290 -9.80 10.47 -20.29
C ILE A 290 -10.70 11.10 -19.23
N LEU A 291 -10.47 10.80 -17.94
CA LEU A 291 -11.31 11.29 -16.86
C LEU A 291 -11.12 12.79 -16.57
N SER A 292 -9.96 13.36 -16.82
CA SER A 292 -9.70 14.76 -16.48
C SER A 292 -10.41 15.74 -17.44
N GLY A 293 -10.61 15.36 -18.69
CA GLY A 293 -11.14 16.24 -19.75
C GLY A 293 -10.39 17.58 -19.92
N SER A 294 -9.28 17.78 -19.19
CA SER A 294 -8.55 19.04 -19.09
C SER A 294 -7.33 19.06 -19.98
N LEU A 295 -7.25 20.06 -20.85
CA LEU A 295 -6.07 20.29 -21.72
C LEU A 295 -4.78 20.51 -20.91
N TRP A 296 -4.87 21.15 -19.74
CA TRP A 296 -3.72 21.35 -18.85
C TRP A 296 -3.21 20.03 -18.25
N VAL A 297 -4.11 19.20 -17.77
CA VAL A 297 -3.75 17.85 -17.26
C VAL A 297 -3.13 17.03 -18.38
N THR A 298 -3.72 17.07 -19.58
CA THR A 298 -3.18 16.41 -20.77
C THR A 298 -1.76 16.89 -21.07
N ALA A 299 -1.53 18.20 -21.11
CA ALA A 299 -0.21 18.76 -21.38
C ALA A 299 0.82 18.33 -20.34
N VAL A 300 0.46 18.32 -19.05
CA VAL A 300 1.35 17.88 -17.95
C VAL A 300 1.69 16.40 -18.06
N ILE A 301 0.71 15.53 -18.34
CA ILE A 301 0.96 14.08 -18.48
C ILE A 301 1.81 13.78 -19.70
N VAL A 302 1.51 14.41 -20.85
CA VAL A 302 2.32 14.24 -22.06
C VAL A 302 3.75 14.72 -21.83
N ALA A 303 3.93 15.89 -21.21
CA ALA A 303 5.25 16.41 -20.88
C ALA A 303 6.02 15.48 -19.92
N ALA A 304 5.34 14.93 -18.91
CA ALA A 304 5.92 13.96 -17.97
C ALA A 304 6.31 12.66 -18.69
N ALA A 305 5.44 12.12 -19.56
CA ALA A 305 5.72 10.91 -20.32
C ALA A 305 6.92 11.09 -21.27
N VAL A 306 6.94 12.21 -22.02
CA VAL A 306 8.07 12.57 -22.88
C VAL A 306 9.34 12.75 -22.04
N GLY A 307 9.27 13.47 -20.93
CA GLY A 307 10.40 13.65 -20.01
C GLY A 307 10.96 12.32 -19.49
N ILE A 308 10.10 11.37 -19.12
CA ILE A 308 10.50 10.01 -18.70
C ILE A 308 11.19 9.27 -19.85
N LEU A 309 10.62 9.28 -21.05
CA LEU A 309 11.21 8.61 -22.23
C LEU A 309 12.58 9.20 -22.59
N VAL A 310 12.70 10.53 -22.59
CA VAL A 310 13.98 11.23 -22.81
C VAL A 310 14.98 10.87 -21.72
N ALA A 311 14.57 10.89 -20.44
CA ALA A 311 15.44 10.52 -19.32
C ALA A 311 15.93 9.07 -19.43
N ILE A 312 15.06 8.12 -19.83
CA ILE A 312 15.43 6.72 -20.09
C ILE A 312 16.51 6.65 -21.19
N ARG A 313 16.33 7.41 -22.28
CA ARG A 313 17.29 7.43 -23.41
C ARG A 313 18.62 8.07 -23.02
N VAL A 314 18.61 9.22 -22.38
CA VAL A 314 19.80 9.96 -21.95
C VAL A 314 20.61 9.21 -20.88
N THR A 315 19.93 8.46 -20.02
CA THR A 315 20.59 7.69 -18.95
C THR A 315 21.11 6.34 -19.41
N ARG A 316 20.86 5.95 -20.67
CA ARG A 316 21.22 4.60 -21.20
C ARG A 316 22.68 4.24 -20.95
N GLN A 317 23.59 5.20 -21.11
CA GLN A 317 25.03 5.02 -20.93
C GLN A 317 25.55 5.45 -19.55
N LYS A 318 24.65 5.85 -18.61
CA LYS A 318 25.00 6.34 -17.27
C LYS A 318 24.43 5.42 -16.20
N PRO A 319 25.11 4.31 -15.82
CA PRO A 319 24.55 3.22 -15.02
C PRO A 319 23.99 3.66 -13.66
N LYS A 320 24.69 4.58 -12.96
CA LYS A 320 24.20 5.13 -11.67
C LYS A 320 22.89 5.90 -11.83
N ARG A 321 22.81 6.82 -12.80
CA ARG A 321 21.60 7.63 -13.05
C ARG A 321 20.46 6.77 -13.56
N ARG A 322 20.76 5.80 -14.44
CA ARG A 322 19.77 4.82 -14.93
C ARG A 322 19.19 4.01 -13.78
N LYS A 323 20.04 3.45 -12.91
CA LYS A 323 19.59 2.70 -11.71
C LYS A 323 18.67 3.52 -10.83
N LEU A 324 18.98 4.80 -10.60
CA LEU A 324 18.14 5.70 -9.82
C LEU A 324 16.79 5.94 -10.50
N LEU A 325 16.79 6.25 -11.81
CA LEU A 325 15.57 6.52 -12.57
C LEU A 325 14.65 5.29 -12.61
N MET A 326 15.20 4.11 -12.98
CA MET A 326 14.42 2.87 -13.06
C MET A 326 13.84 2.48 -11.68
N GLY A 327 14.67 2.54 -10.65
CA GLY A 327 14.23 2.25 -9.29
C GLY A 327 13.16 3.20 -8.78
N ASN A 328 13.22 4.48 -9.14
CA ASN A 328 12.20 5.45 -8.78
C ASN A 328 10.89 5.21 -9.51
N LEU A 329 10.95 4.97 -10.83
CA LEU A 329 9.77 4.71 -11.64
C LEU A 329 9.03 3.46 -11.20
N ASN A 330 9.74 2.33 -11.06
CA ASN A 330 9.16 1.08 -10.61
C ASN A 330 8.65 1.16 -9.16
N SER A 331 9.35 1.90 -8.28
CA SER A 331 8.86 2.17 -6.92
C SER A 331 7.57 2.98 -6.92
N PHE A 332 7.46 4.00 -7.77
CA PHE A 332 6.25 4.81 -7.89
C PHE A 332 5.05 3.98 -8.32
N ILE A 333 5.21 3.18 -9.40
CA ILE A 333 4.16 2.27 -9.87
C ILE A 333 3.76 1.28 -8.78
N THR A 334 4.75 0.69 -8.08
CA THR A 334 4.51 -0.26 -6.99
C THR A 334 3.71 0.37 -5.84
N MET A 335 4.03 1.61 -5.47
CA MET A 335 3.29 2.33 -4.41
C MET A 335 1.89 2.72 -4.85
N LEU A 336 1.71 3.09 -6.12
CA LEU A 336 0.43 3.44 -6.70
C LEU A 336 -0.52 2.24 -6.71
N LEU A 337 -0.04 1.09 -7.20
CA LEU A 337 -0.79 -0.17 -7.21
C LEU A 337 -0.99 -0.73 -5.80
N GLY A 338 -0.01 -0.56 -4.91
CA GLY A 338 -0.15 -0.87 -3.49
C GLY A 338 -1.22 -0.02 -2.81
N GLY A 339 -1.37 1.24 -3.22
CA GLY A 339 -2.47 2.10 -2.79
C GLY A 339 -3.82 1.55 -3.24
N LEU A 340 -3.98 1.28 -4.54
CA LEU A 340 -5.21 0.69 -5.09
C LEU A 340 -5.59 -0.63 -4.42
N TRP A 341 -4.59 -1.44 -4.01
CA TRP A 341 -4.85 -2.69 -3.28
C TRP A 341 -5.59 -2.46 -1.96
N HIS A 342 -5.38 -1.34 -1.27
CA HIS A 342 -6.08 -1.02 -0.02
C HIS A 342 -7.59 -0.80 -0.22
N GLY A 343 -8.00 -0.18 -1.33
CA GLY A 343 -9.43 0.04 -1.60
C GLY A 343 -9.69 0.50 -3.03
N ALA A 344 -10.94 0.33 -3.46
CA ALA A 344 -11.43 0.64 -4.79
C ALA A 344 -11.81 2.14 -4.90
N SER A 345 -10.83 3.03 -4.74
CA SER A 345 -11.03 4.48 -4.80
C SER A 345 -9.77 5.19 -5.30
N TRP A 346 -9.96 6.30 -6.00
CA TRP A 346 -8.89 7.22 -6.42
C TRP A 346 -8.08 7.75 -5.24
N ASN A 347 -8.72 7.93 -4.09
CA ASN A 347 -8.07 8.41 -2.87
C ASN A 347 -6.95 7.47 -2.40
N PHE A 348 -7.15 6.16 -2.50
CA PHE A 348 -6.11 5.19 -2.18
C PHE A 348 -4.95 5.23 -3.19
N MET A 349 -5.25 5.44 -4.49
CA MET A 349 -4.20 5.62 -5.49
C MET A 349 -3.40 6.90 -5.25
N ILE A 350 -4.06 8.02 -4.93
CA ILE A 350 -3.41 9.29 -4.59
C ILE A 350 -2.54 9.10 -3.35
N TRP A 351 -3.05 8.45 -2.30
CA TRP A 351 -2.28 8.13 -1.11
C TRP A 351 -1.01 7.33 -1.43
N GLY A 352 -1.13 6.26 -2.21
CA GLY A 352 0.02 5.46 -2.66
C GLY A 352 1.01 6.28 -3.50
N GLY A 353 0.51 7.08 -4.45
CA GLY A 353 1.30 7.97 -5.29
C GLY A 353 2.08 9.01 -4.49
N LEU A 354 1.44 9.69 -3.53
CA LEU A 354 2.10 10.67 -2.65
C LEU A 354 3.24 10.03 -1.84
N ASN A 355 3.01 8.82 -1.30
CA ASN A 355 4.06 8.08 -0.60
C ASN A 355 5.21 7.69 -1.54
N GLY A 356 4.90 7.27 -2.77
CA GLY A 356 5.90 7.03 -3.82
C GLY A 356 6.72 8.28 -4.14
N ILE A 357 6.06 9.43 -4.33
CA ILE A 357 6.70 10.73 -4.57
C ILE A 357 7.58 11.11 -3.37
N GLY A 358 7.08 10.96 -2.14
CA GLY A 358 7.88 11.26 -0.93
C GLY A 358 9.18 10.46 -0.85
N MET A 359 9.15 9.18 -1.23
CA MET A 359 10.37 8.36 -1.32
C MET A 359 11.32 8.85 -2.41
N ILE A 360 10.80 9.30 -3.55
CA ILE A 360 11.60 9.83 -4.67
C ILE A 360 12.25 11.16 -4.25
N ILE A 361 11.47 12.09 -3.69
CA ILE A 361 11.97 13.38 -3.18
C ILE A 361 13.08 13.15 -2.16
N TYR A 362 12.88 12.22 -1.22
CA TYR A 362 13.92 11.91 -0.22
C TYR A 362 15.22 11.41 -0.86
N LYS A 363 15.16 10.57 -1.88
CA LYS A 363 16.36 10.06 -2.56
C LYS A 363 17.13 11.20 -3.24
N PHE A 364 16.43 12.11 -3.94
CA PHE A 364 17.05 13.29 -4.55
C PHE A 364 17.60 14.23 -3.48
N TRP A 365 16.82 14.50 -2.45
CA TRP A 365 17.25 15.35 -1.31
C TRP A 365 18.55 14.86 -0.69
N LYS A 366 18.69 13.55 -0.51
CA LYS A 366 19.90 12.96 0.09
C LYS A 366 21.16 13.22 -0.74
N GLU A 367 21.04 13.27 -2.06
CA GLU A 367 22.16 13.47 -3.01
C GLU A 367 22.49 14.94 -3.26
N MET A 368 21.59 15.87 -2.89
CA MET A 368 21.79 17.30 -3.13
C MET A 368 22.84 17.89 -2.20
N SER A 369 23.62 18.85 -2.73
CA SER A 369 24.52 19.70 -1.92
C SER A 369 23.72 20.58 -0.94
N TRP A 370 24.36 21.05 0.12
CA TRP A 370 23.71 21.95 1.10
C TRP A 370 23.21 23.24 0.46
N HIS A 371 23.97 23.83 -0.48
CA HIS A 371 23.56 25.02 -1.22
C HIS A 371 22.30 24.75 -2.05
N ALA A 372 22.24 23.62 -2.74
CA ALA A 372 21.07 23.23 -3.54
C ALA A 372 19.83 23.00 -2.67
N ARG A 373 19.98 22.38 -1.49
CA ARG A 373 18.86 22.21 -0.52
C ARG A 373 18.34 23.55 -0.06
N MET A 374 19.23 24.49 0.30
CA MET A 374 18.85 25.86 0.71
C MET A 374 18.14 26.59 -0.43
N ALA A 375 18.71 26.64 -1.62
CA ALA A 375 18.10 27.30 -2.74
C ALA A 375 16.70 26.73 -3.06
N LEU A 376 16.56 25.40 -3.08
CA LEU A 376 15.29 24.75 -3.35
C LEU A 376 14.23 25.06 -2.28
N THR A 377 14.58 24.99 -1.00
CA THR A 377 13.62 25.28 0.08
C THR A 377 13.19 26.74 0.05
N VAL A 378 14.11 27.69 -0.20
CA VAL A 378 13.77 29.12 -0.34
C VAL A 378 12.84 29.34 -1.53
N ILE A 379 13.18 28.80 -2.71
CA ILE A 379 12.34 28.93 -3.91
C ILE A 379 10.93 28.43 -3.64
N ILE A 380 10.79 27.21 -3.10
CA ILE A 380 9.46 26.63 -2.83
C ILE A 380 8.70 27.47 -1.79
N THR A 381 9.37 27.93 -0.71
CA THR A 381 8.73 28.75 0.32
C THR A 381 8.23 30.07 -0.24
N VAL A 382 9.04 30.75 -1.06
CA VAL A 382 8.65 32.00 -1.70
C VAL A 382 7.51 31.76 -2.70
N THR A 383 7.55 30.71 -3.49
CA THR A 383 6.46 30.33 -4.41
C THR A 383 5.15 30.10 -3.65
N LEU A 384 5.19 29.36 -2.56
CA LEU A 384 4.01 29.12 -1.72
C LEU A 384 3.51 30.41 -1.08
N TYR A 385 4.39 31.31 -0.61
CA TYR A 385 4.00 32.62 -0.11
C TYR A 385 3.25 33.42 -1.17
N VAL A 386 3.77 33.49 -2.39
CA VAL A 386 3.09 34.18 -3.51
C VAL A 386 1.72 33.54 -3.79
N LEU A 387 1.63 32.20 -3.74
CA LEU A 387 0.36 31.52 -3.94
C LEU A 387 -0.65 31.83 -2.83
N THR A 388 -0.24 31.95 -1.57
CA THR A 388 -1.13 32.34 -0.46
C THR A 388 -1.71 33.75 -0.66
N GLN A 389 -1.00 34.64 -1.34
CA GLN A 389 -1.46 36.01 -1.64
C GLN A 389 -2.38 36.07 -2.88
N ARG A 390 -2.27 35.10 -3.79
CA ARG A 390 -3.00 35.11 -5.06
C ARG A 390 -4.24 34.22 -5.05
N VAL A 391 -4.22 33.14 -4.29
CA VAL A 391 -5.27 32.12 -4.25
C VAL A 391 -5.78 31.99 -2.82
N PRO A 392 -7.03 32.35 -2.52
CA PRO A 392 -7.58 32.31 -1.16
C PRO A 392 -7.98 30.88 -0.77
N ALA A 393 -7.02 29.95 -0.79
CA ALA A 393 -7.24 28.57 -0.40
C ALA A 393 -6.39 28.22 0.86
N PRO A 394 -7.02 27.83 1.98
CA PRO A 394 -6.33 27.53 3.24
C PRO A 394 -5.21 26.49 3.12
N VAL A 395 -5.31 25.60 2.13
CA VAL A 395 -4.30 24.56 1.87
C VAL A 395 -2.92 25.17 1.55
N PHE A 396 -2.85 26.31 0.85
CA PHE A 396 -1.57 26.96 0.55
C PHE A 396 -0.94 27.57 1.80
N ASN A 397 -1.74 28.09 2.73
CA ASN A 397 -1.24 28.56 4.02
C ASN A 397 -0.60 27.42 4.83
N LEU A 398 -1.26 26.26 4.87
CA LEU A 398 -0.74 25.09 5.56
C LEU A 398 0.60 24.63 4.94
N PHE A 399 0.67 24.49 3.62
CA PHE A 399 1.90 24.11 2.93
C PHE A 399 3.01 25.16 3.08
N PHE A 400 2.66 26.46 3.07
CA PHE A 400 3.62 27.54 3.32
C PHE A 400 4.23 27.44 4.71
N VAL A 401 3.41 27.29 5.75
CA VAL A 401 3.90 27.14 7.14
C VAL A 401 4.79 25.91 7.27
N TRP A 402 4.40 24.79 6.67
CA TRP A 402 5.22 23.57 6.72
C TRP A 402 6.54 23.74 5.97
N MET A 403 6.53 24.31 4.77
CA MET A 403 7.75 24.59 4.01
C MET A 403 8.65 25.62 4.67
N MET A 404 8.08 26.63 5.34
CA MET A 404 8.83 27.60 6.14
C MET A 404 9.55 26.91 7.30
N ALA A 405 8.87 25.99 8.01
CA ALA A 405 9.51 25.18 9.05
C ALA A 405 10.67 24.33 8.50
N ILE A 406 10.50 23.70 7.34
CA ILE A 406 11.56 22.94 6.66
C ILE A 406 12.72 23.87 6.24
N ALA A 407 12.44 25.06 5.71
CA ALA A 407 13.46 26.03 5.30
C ALA A 407 14.27 26.51 6.50
N ILE A 408 13.63 26.83 7.62
CA ILE A 408 14.30 27.22 8.88
C ILE A 408 15.20 26.08 9.39
N GLY A 409 14.67 24.87 9.47
CA GLY A 409 15.46 23.70 9.89
C GLY A 409 16.65 23.41 8.96
N THR A 410 16.46 23.60 7.65
CA THR A 410 17.53 23.46 6.65
C THR A 410 18.57 24.56 6.80
N LEU A 411 18.15 25.81 7.04
CA LEU A 411 19.04 26.94 7.28
C LEU A 411 19.89 26.73 8.55
N VAL A 412 19.26 26.36 9.66
CA VAL A 412 19.97 26.09 10.92
C VAL A 412 21.04 25.01 10.70
N ARG A 413 20.68 23.94 9.99
CA ARG A 413 21.62 22.85 9.70
C ARG A 413 22.70 23.24 8.71
N TYR A 414 22.39 24.08 7.73
CA TYR A 414 23.35 24.64 6.78
C TYR A 414 24.38 25.50 7.51
N LEU A 415 23.93 26.44 8.34
CA LEU A 415 24.81 27.32 9.13
C LEU A 415 25.69 26.50 10.10
N TYR A 416 25.09 25.52 10.79
CA TYR A 416 25.84 24.63 11.67
C TYR A 416 26.95 23.88 10.91
N HIS A 417 26.64 23.32 9.74
CA HIS A 417 27.60 22.61 8.89
C HIS A 417 28.73 23.52 8.43
N PHE A 418 28.41 24.78 8.07
CA PHE A 418 29.39 25.77 7.62
C PHE A 418 30.30 26.21 8.76
N ILE A 419 29.73 26.60 9.90
CA ILE A 419 30.50 27.08 11.10
C ILE A 419 31.42 25.95 11.63
N ARG A 420 30.95 24.73 11.68
CA ARG A 420 31.72 23.58 12.17
C ARG A 420 32.63 22.94 11.13
N ARG A 421 32.76 23.51 9.96
CA ARG A 421 33.57 22.99 8.85
C ARG A 421 33.31 21.50 8.60
N GLY A 422 32.04 21.08 8.62
CA GLY A 422 31.61 19.69 8.38
C GLY A 422 31.76 18.73 9.57
N ARG A 423 32.29 19.16 10.72
CA ARG A 423 32.35 18.30 11.92
C ARG A 423 30.97 18.22 12.60
N ASN A 424 30.42 17.05 12.69
CA ASN A 424 29.14 16.80 13.35
C ASN A 424 29.37 16.34 14.82
N SER A 425 28.66 16.96 15.77
CA SER A 425 28.60 16.45 17.14
C SER A 425 27.49 15.38 17.30
N ARG A 426 27.61 14.52 18.30
CA ARG A 426 26.55 13.55 18.64
C ARG A 426 25.22 14.25 18.93
N PHE A 427 25.26 15.36 19.64
CA PHE A 427 24.07 16.16 19.96
C PHE A 427 23.39 16.70 18.69
N ALA A 428 24.12 17.32 17.77
CA ALA A 428 23.56 17.85 16.52
C ALA A 428 22.99 16.75 15.63
N ASN A 429 23.61 15.57 15.60
CA ASN A 429 23.05 14.41 14.89
C ASN A 429 21.78 13.89 15.56
N GLY A 430 21.69 13.90 16.88
CA GLY A 430 20.49 13.56 17.63
C GLY A 430 19.32 14.49 17.31
N VAL A 431 19.53 15.81 17.40
CA VAL A 431 18.53 16.84 17.06
C VAL A 431 18.09 16.70 15.60
N ALA A 432 19.03 16.51 14.67
CA ALA A 432 18.70 16.29 13.27
C ALA A 432 17.91 14.98 13.03
N GLY A 433 18.17 13.96 13.83
CA GLY A 433 17.40 12.70 13.80
C GLY A 433 15.95 12.91 14.26
N VAL A 434 15.75 13.60 15.38
CA VAL A 434 14.41 13.94 15.88
C VAL A 434 13.65 14.79 14.86
N TRP A 435 14.31 15.80 14.28
CA TRP A 435 13.73 16.63 13.22
C TRP A 435 13.30 15.81 12.00
N ALA A 436 14.15 14.90 11.54
CA ALA A 436 13.84 14.02 10.41
C ALA A 436 12.66 13.08 10.69
N ILE A 437 12.56 12.56 11.93
CA ILE A 437 11.42 11.75 12.38
C ILE A 437 10.14 12.59 12.38
N ALA A 438 10.18 13.80 12.95
CA ALA A 438 9.03 14.70 13.00
C ALA A 438 8.52 15.03 11.59
N GLN A 439 9.42 15.40 10.65
CA GLN A 439 9.05 15.67 9.26
C GLN A 439 8.47 14.45 8.56
N THR A 440 9.02 13.26 8.78
CA THR A 440 8.50 12.03 8.21
C THR A 440 7.12 11.69 8.76
N PHE A 441 6.94 11.81 10.07
CA PHE A 441 5.65 11.57 10.71
C PHE A 441 4.58 12.55 10.20
N THR A 442 4.91 13.85 10.12
CA THR A 442 4.01 14.87 9.55
C THR A 442 3.63 14.54 8.11
N PHE A 443 4.61 14.21 7.24
CA PHE A 443 4.33 13.82 5.86
C PHE A 443 3.39 12.62 5.77
N ILE A 444 3.67 11.55 6.50
CA ILE A 444 2.83 10.35 6.52
C ILE A 444 1.43 10.68 7.03
N THR A 445 1.32 11.51 8.06
CA THR A 445 0.04 11.96 8.64
C THR A 445 -0.80 12.70 7.62
N PHE A 446 -0.24 13.67 6.89
CA PHE A 446 -0.99 14.40 5.87
C PHE A 446 -1.42 13.51 4.69
N THR A 447 -0.60 12.53 4.28
CA THR A 447 -1.02 11.60 3.22
C THR A 447 -2.20 10.73 3.66
N ARG A 448 -2.40 10.50 4.97
CA ARG A 448 -3.51 9.70 5.50
C ARG A 448 -4.88 10.35 5.36
N LEU A 449 -4.97 11.64 5.06
CA LEU A 449 -6.24 12.26 4.69
C LEU A 449 -6.89 11.54 3.52
N PHE A 450 -6.11 11.25 2.48
CA PHE A 450 -6.61 10.49 1.33
C PHE A 450 -6.94 9.04 1.69
N PHE A 451 -6.21 8.44 2.61
CA PHE A 451 -6.53 7.10 3.10
C PHE A 451 -7.86 7.09 3.86
N ARG A 452 -8.10 8.06 4.74
CA ARG A 452 -9.37 8.20 5.50
C ARG A 452 -10.56 8.42 4.56
N SER A 453 -10.44 9.36 3.63
CA SER A 453 -11.50 9.65 2.65
C SER A 453 -11.82 8.43 1.78
N GLY A 454 -10.81 7.63 1.39
CA GLY A 454 -11.04 6.39 0.65
C GLY A 454 -11.70 5.29 1.49
N SER A 455 -11.46 5.25 2.80
CA SER A 455 -12.01 4.22 3.69
C SER A 455 -13.47 4.45 4.08
N ASN A 456 -13.95 5.68 4.01
CA ASN A 456 -15.33 6.04 4.35
C ASN A 456 -16.32 5.81 3.21
N LEU A 457 -15.84 5.51 2.01
CA LEU A 457 -16.68 5.18 0.87
C LEU A 457 -17.06 3.71 0.97
N ASP A 458 -18.31 3.42 1.35
CA ASP A 458 -18.91 2.10 1.08
C ASP A 458 -19.00 1.95 -0.45
N PRO A 459 -18.38 0.93 -1.04
CA PRO A 459 -18.46 0.71 -2.49
C PRO A 459 -19.89 0.64 -3.02
N ALA A 460 -20.85 0.19 -2.20
CA ALA A 460 -22.26 0.12 -2.56
C ALA A 460 -22.98 1.47 -2.46
N VAL A 461 -22.47 2.42 -1.66
CA VAL A 461 -23.06 3.74 -1.43
C VAL A 461 -22.37 4.81 -2.26
N ALA A 462 -21.10 4.65 -2.58
CA ALA A 462 -20.32 5.60 -3.39
C ALA A 462 -20.95 5.87 -4.77
N ASN A 463 -21.72 4.92 -5.31
CA ASN A 463 -22.45 5.07 -6.56
C ASN A 463 -23.80 5.80 -6.41
N GLN A 464 -24.24 6.11 -5.20
CA GLN A 464 -25.51 6.83 -4.97
C GLN A 464 -25.32 8.32 -4.65
N GLU A 465 -24.10 8.71 -4.23
CA GLU A 465 -23.79 10.09 -3.81
C GLU A 465 -22.82 10.83 -4.76
N ALA A 466 -22.36 10.17 -5.84
CA ALA A 466 -21.54 10.78 -6.88
C ALA A 466 -22.38 11.22 -8.08
#